data_b67c29c880e0dfc5091c0033282319e4
#
_entry.id   b67c29c880e0dfc5091c0033282319e4
#
_cell.length_a   1.000
_cell.length_b   1.000
_cell.length_c   1.000
_cell.angle_alpha   90.00
_cell.angle_beta   90.00
_cell.angle_gamma   90.00
#
_symmetry.space_group_name_H-M   'P 1'
#
loop_
_entity.id
_entity.type
_entity.pdbx_description
1 polymer ?
#
loop_
_entity_poly.entity_id
_entity_poly.type
_entity_poly.pdbx_seq_one_letter_code
_entity_poly.pdbx_strand_id
1 'polypeptide(L)'
;FFGLIFSVILGYGFISLVDFPFERISHLIIFLILASIIVSEKIREEKIRFFRLPNWSFYVLFSLLCFTIYVAIVRFNGEVHATNAIIYKNKGNWTRVIKEIDKGYNKNFYELDNVSTPLLWYRGVANFNLKKFNIALKDFKSSYSINPFHVHVLNNLATLYELNKNSSKAKKYYNEVFNVCPTFKETRVNLAAILFNEKKYEMALDVILQSKVDPYWKRKPKNDNYDLYLKTIYNGF
;
A
#
# COMPACT_ATOMS: atom_id res chain seq x y z
N PHE A 1 37.04 19.02 16.00
CA PHE A 1 36.48 18.52 14.75
C PHE A 1 35.82 17.13 14.92
N PHE A 2 36.55 16.12 15.48
CA PHE A 2 36.03 14.78 15.75
C PHE A 2 34.78 14.75 16.63
N GLY A 3 34.81 15.51 17.74
CA GLY A 3 33.68 15.57 18.65
C GLY A 3 32.40 16.04 17.97
N LEU A 4 32.50 16.97 17.01
CA LEU A 4 31.37 17.50 16.27
C LEU A 4 30.80 16.45 15.30
N ILE A 5 31.64 15.75 14.54
CA ILE A 5 31.23 14.69 13.64
C ILE A 5 30.62 13.51 14.41
N PHE A 6 31.24 13.13 15.55
CA PHE A 6 30.72 12.08 16.42
C PHE A 6 29.34 12.43 16.99
N SER A 7 29.13 13.70 17.41
CA SER A 7 27.83 14.18 17.87
C SER A 7 26.77 14.14 16.78
N VAL A 8 27.12 14.45 15.53
CA VAL A 8 26.21 14.36 14.38
C VAL A 8 25.81 12.90 14.11
N ILE A 9 26.76 11.96 14.20
CA ILE A 9 26.48 10.52 14.03
C ILE A 9 25.60 9.99 15.15
N LEU A 10 25.85 10.38 16.40
CA LEU A 10 25.00 10.04 17.54
C LEU A 10 23.59 10.61 17.37
N GLY A 11 23.49 11.90 17.00
CA GLY A 11 22.21 12.55 16.73
C GLY A 11 21.43 11.85 15.62
N TYR A 12 22.11 11.45 14.54
CA TYR A 12 21.50 10.65 13.48
C TYR A 12 21.01 9.29 14.00
N GLY A 13 21.78 8.60 14.85
CA GLY A 13 21.40 7.36 15.50
C GLY A 13 20.14 7.53 16.36
N PHE A 14 20.03 8.61 17.14
CA PHE A 14 18.84 8.92 17.92
C PHE A 14 17.60 9.20 17.04
N ILE A 15 17.76 10.00 15.99
CA ILE A 15 16.68 10.28 15.05
C ILE A 15 16.22 8.99 14.35
N SER A 16 17.13 8.06 14.06
CA SER A 16 16.81 6.78 13.41
C SER A 16 15.94 5.85 14.26
N LEU A 17 15.91 6.05 15.58
CA LEU A 17 15.02 5.32 16.49
C LEU A 17 13.56 5.83 16.45
N VAL A 18 13.34 7.05 15.95
CA VAL A 18 12.04 7.71 15.98
C VAL A 18 11.43 7.86 14.59
N ASP A 19 12.21 8.13 13.55
CA ASP A 19 11.73 8.54 12.21
C ASP A 19 12.43 7.80 11.06
N PHE A 20 12.67 6.53 11.12
CA PHE A 20 13.17 5.70 10.00
C PHE A 20 14.06 6.43 8.95
N PRO A 21 15.10 7.19 9.34
CA PRO A 21 15.91 7.99 8.40
C PRO A 21 16.75 7.12 7.45
N PHE A 22 16.89 5.82 7.74
CA PHE A 22 17.55 4.85 6.85
C PHE A 22 16.75 4.59 5.55
N GLU A 23 15.45 4.90 5.52
CA GLU A 23 14.64 4.82 4.31
C GLU A 23 14.87 6.00 3.36
N ARG A 24 15.48 7.09 3.86
CA ARG A 24 15.81 8.28 3.05
C ARG A 24 17.24 8.18 2.54
N ILE A 25 17.40 7.85 1.27
CA ILE A 25 18.70 7.67 0.61
C ILE A 25 19.65 8.85 0.85
N SER A 26 19.15 10.09 0.84
CA SER A 26 19.94 11.30 1.10
C SER A 26 20.57 11.31 2.50
N HIS A 27 19.83 10.92 3.53
CA HIS A 27 20.34 10.86 4.90
C HIS A 27 21.39 9.75 5.07
N LEU A 28 21.14 8.59 4.43
CA LEU A 28 22.11 7.48 4.45
C LEU A 28 23.44 7.86 3.79
N ILE A 29 23.39 8.56 2.64
CA ILE A 29 24.60 9.04 1.95
C ILE A 29 25.40 9.99 2.84
N ILE A 30 24.74 10.97 3.48
CA ILE A 30 25.40 11.91 4.39
C ILE A 30 26.05 11.15 5.56
N PHE A 31 25.34 10.20 6.16
CA PHE A 31 25.86 9.35 7.22
C PHE A 31 27.12 8.58 6.80
N LEU A 32 27.09 7.94 5.64
CA LEU A 32 28.22 7.18 5.11
C LEU A 32 29.42 8.07 4.80
N ILE A 33 29.22 9.29 4.28
CA ILE A 33 30.30 10.28 4.05
C ILE A 33 30.92 10.65 5.38
N LEU A 34 30.14 11.01 6.41
CA LEU A 34 30.65 11.38 7.72
C LEU A 34 31.40 10.23 8.40
N ALA A 35 30.86 9.01 8.33
CA ALA A 35 31.53 7.82 8.84
C ALA A 35 32.87 7.55 8.15
N SER A 36 32.94 7.71 6.81
CA SER A 36 34.17 7.50 6.04
C SER A 36 35.26 8.51 6.40
N ILE A 37 34.89 9.76 6.70
CA ILE A 37 35.82 10.79 7.15
C ILE A 37 36.46 10.39 8.49
N ILE A 38 35.65 9.94 9.47
CA ILE A 38 36.16 9.51 10.79
C ILE A 38 37.10 8.33 10.64
N VAL A 39 36.70 7.31 9.87
CA VAL A 39 37.54 6.12 9.65
C VAL A 39 38.87 6.48 8.97
N SER A 40 38.83 7.33 7.95
CA SER A 40 40.03 7.80 7.22
C SER A 40 40.99 8.53 8.14
N GLU A 41 40.49 9.42 9.00
CA GLU A 41 41.34 10.16 9.95
C GLU A 41 42.02 9.23 10.97
N LYS A 42 41.21 8.30 11.55
CA LYS A 42 41.76 7.35 12.55
C LYS A 42 42.80 6.41 11.95
N ILE A 43 42.62 5.97 10.72
CA ILE A 43 43.59 5.18 9.96
C ILE A 43 44.92 5.98 9.80
N ARG A 44 44.83 7.29 9.51
CA ARG A 44 45.98 8.17 9.34
C ARG A 44 46.74 8.37 10.65
N GLU A 45 46.04 8.56 11.77
CA GLU A 45 46.63 8.78 13.08
C GLU A 45 47.32 7.54 13.64
N GLU A 46 46.67 6.37 13.58
CA GLU A 46 47.15 5.13 14.21
C GLU A 46 48.07 4.28 13.32
N LYS A 47 48.38 4.72 12.08
CA LYS A 47 49.20 3.96 11.10
C LYS A 47 48.72 2.51 10.95
N ILE A 48 47.37 2.30 10.99
CA ILE A 48 46.77 0.97 10.91
C ILE A 48 47.15 0.30 9.60
N ARG A 49 47.67 -0.93 9.70
CA ARG A 49 47.97 -1.73 8.49
C ARG A 49 46.64 -2.12 7.85
N PHE A 50 46.43 -1.69 6.60
CA PHE A 50 45.27 -2.12 5.83
C PHE A 50 45.33 -3.62 5.59
N PHE A 51 44.22 -4.30 5.90
CA PHE A 51 43.98 -5.62 5.37
C PHE A 51 43.80 -5.50 3.86
N ARG A 52 44.70 -6.10 3.09
CA ARG A 52 44.55 -6.14 1.63
C ARG A 52 43.42 -7.10 1.29
N LEU A 53 42.29 -6.57 0.88
CA LEU A 53 41.24 -7.39 0.32
C LEU A 53 41.74 -8.10 -0.95
N PRO A 54 41.45 -9.39 -1.11
CA PRO A 54 41.78 -10.10 -2.35
C PRO A 54 41.09 -9.45 -3.56
N ASN A 55 41.71 -9.49 -4.72
CA ASN A 55 41.20 -8.81 -5.92
C ASN A 55 39.77 -9.21 -6.29
N TRP A 56 39.37 -10.45 -5.99
CA TRP A 56 38.01 -10.92 -6.25
C TRP A 56 36.92 -10.14 -5.46
N SER A 57 37.27 -9.59 -4.28
CA SER A 57 36.31 -8.81 -3.47
C SER A 57 35.83 -7.55 -4.20
N PHE A 58 36.70 -6.96 -5.03
CA PHE A 58 36.28 -5.84 -5.88
C PHE A 58 35.18 -6.23 -6.87
N TYR A 59 35.28 -7.39 -7.51
CA TYR A 59 34.24 -7.85 -8.42
C TYR A 59 32.92 -8.16 -7.72
N VAL A 60 32.99 -8.70 -6.50
CA VAL A 60 31.79 -8.93 -5.69
C VAL A 60 31.11 -7.60 -5.30
N LEU A 61 31.88 -6.63 -4.81
CA LEU A 61 31.34 -5.31 -4.46
C LEU A 61 30.78 -4.59 -5.68
N PHE A 62 31.46 -4.67 -6.82
CA PHE A 62 30.99 -4.09 -8.07
C PHE A 62 29.70 -4.73 -8.55
N SER A 63 29.58 -6.07 -8.48
CA SER A 63 28.36 -6.79 -8.86
C SER A 63 27.19 -6.45 -7.95
N LEU A 64 27.42 -6.31 -6.64
CA LEU A 64 26.41 -5.84 -5.68
C LEU A 64 25.95 -4.41 -6.00
N LEU A 65 26.88 -3.52 -6.35
CA LEU A 65 26.56 -2.16 -6.76
C LEU A 65 25.68 -2.15 -8.02
N CYS A 66 26.06 -2.92 -9.04
CA CYS A 66 25.26 -3.05 -10.27
C CYS A 66 23.86 -3.60 -9.97
N PHE A 67 23.76 -4.59 -9.10
CA PHE A 67 22.47 -5.15 -8.68
C PHE A 67 21.60 -4.12 -7.94
N THR A 68 22.18 -3.34 -7.00
CA THR A 68 21.42 -2.30 -6.30
C THR A 68 20.94 -1.20 -7.23
N ILE A 69 21.77 -0.79 -8.19
CA ILE A 69 21.38 0.18 -9.24
C ILE A 69 20.22 -0.40 -10.08
N TYR A 70 20.31 -1.65 -10.49
CA TYR A 70 19.22 -2.31 -11.23
C TYR A 70 17.90 -2.30 -10.45
N VAL A 71 17.94 -2.71 -9.18
CA VAL A 71 16.74 -2.69 -8.31
C VAL A 71 16.19 -1.28 -8.17
N ALA A 72 17.05 -0.28 -7.98
CA ALA A 72 16.66 1.12 -7.86
C ALA A 72 15.94 1.62 -9.13
N ILE A 73 16.45 1.28 -10.31
CA ILE A 73 15.84 1.63 -11.61
C ILE A 73 14.46 0.97 -11.74
N VAL A 74 14.33 -0.33 -11.40
CA VAL A 74 13.07 -1.05 -11.47
C VAL A 74 12.03 -0.42 -10.54
N ARG A 75 12.41 -0.10 -9.29
CA ARG A 75 11.52 0.56 -8.31
C ARG A 75 11.13 1.96 -8.75
N PHE A 76 12.07 2.76 -9.23
CA PHE A 76 11.79 4.11 -9.74
C PHE A 76 10.79 4.08 -10.90
N ASN A 77 11.01 3.21 -11.89
CA ASN A 77 10.07 3.04 -13.00
C ASN A 77 8.69 2.57 -12.51
N GLY A 78 8.68 1.64 -11.56
CA GLY A 78 7.45 1.17 -10.93
C GLY A 78 6.66 2.31 -10.29
N GLU A 79 7.33 3.18 -9.51
CA GLU A 79 6.72 4.34 -8.85
C GLU A 79 6.12 5.33 -9.85
N VAL A 80 6.86 5.66 -10.92
CA VAL A 80 6.37 6.54 -11.99
C VAL A 80 5.10 5.98 -12.61
N HIS A 81 5.07 4.71 -12.94
CA HIS A 81 3.91 4.06 -13.54
C HIS A 81 2.74 3.92 -12.54
N ALA A 82 3.00 3.63 -11.27
CA ALA A 82 1.98 3.60 -10.22
C ALA A 82 1.32 4.98 -10.05
N THR A 83 2.11 6.04 -10.00
CA THR A 83 1.62 7.42 -9.92
C THR A 83 0.75 7.77 -11.14
N ASN A 84 1.18 7.42 -12.34
CA ASN A 84 0.40 7.63 -13.56
C ASN A 84 -0.91 6.83 -13.52
N ALA A 85 -0.89 5.58 -13.04
CA ALA A 85 -2.08 4.76 -12.89
C ALA A 85 -3.09 5.41 -11.92
N ILE A 86 -2.64 5.98 -10.81
CA ILE A 86 -3.50 6.72 -9.86
C ILE A 86 -4.13 7.94 -10.54
N ILE A 87 -3.36 8.72 -11.30
CA ILE A 87 -3.86 9.87 -12.06
C ILE A 87 -4.94 9.44 -13.06
N TYR A 88 -4.69 8.37 -13.82
CA TYR A 88 -5.66 7.86 -14.80
C TYR A 88 -6.89 7.24 -14.13
N LYS A 89 -6.73 6.59 -12.97
CA LYS A 89 -7.85 6.10 -12.15
C LYS A 89 -8.79 7.24 -11.76
N ASN A 90 -8.23 8.34 -11.29
CA ASN A 90 -9.01 9.52 -10.89
C ASN A 90 -9.73 10.20 -12.06
N LYS A 91 -9.21 10.03 -13.28
CA LYS A 91 -9.85 10.49 -14.53
C LYS A 91 -10.82 9.46 -15.14
N GLY A 92 -11.00 8.28 -14.53
CA GLY A 92 -11.83 7.20 -15.06
C GLY A 92 -11.28 6.53 -16.32
N ASN A 93 -10.01 6.73 -16.66
CA ASN A 93 -9.39 6.14 -17.85
C ASN A 93 -8.83 4.73 -17.55
N TRP A 94 -9.72 3.78 -17.42
CA TRP A 94 -9.43 2.42 -16.97
C TRP A 94 -8.44 1.67 -17.87
N THR A 95 -8.50 1.87 -19.17
CA THR A 95 -7.59 1.24 -20.12
C THR A 95 -6.14 1.71 -19.90
N ARG A 96 -5.94 3.01 -19.63
CA ARG A 96 -4.62 3.53 -19.30
C ARG A 96 -4.13 3.06 -17.93
N VAL A 97 -5.02 2.91 -16.94
CA VAL A 97 -4.65 2.32 -15.65
C VAL A 97 -4.04 0.94 -15.83
N ILE A 98 -4.70 0.06 -16.61
CA ILE A 98 -4.18 -1.28 -16.89
C ILE A 98 -2.79 -1.19 -17.52
N LYS A 99 -2.64 -0.37 -18.56
CA LYS A 99 -1.37 -0.21 -19.29
C LYS A 99 -0.23 0.26 -18.39
N GLU A 100 -0.50 1.23 -17.51
CA GLU A 100 0.52 1.72 -16.59
C GLU A 100 0.89 0.68 -15.55
N ILE A 101 -0.08 -0.03 -14.95
CA ILE A 101 0.21 -1.09 -13.99
C ILE A 101 0.99 -2.24 -14.64
N ASP A 102 0.65 -2.65 -15.86
CA ASP A 102 1.37 -3.71 -16.58
C ASP A 102 2.84 -3.34 -16.87
N LYS A 103 3.15 -2.04 -17.00
CA LYS A 103 4.53 -1.54 -17.16
C LYS A 103 5.29 -1.44 -15.84
N GLY A 104 4.60 -1.02 -14.76
CA GLY A 104 5.23 -0.73 -13.48
C GLY A 104 5.31 -1.92 -12.53
N TYR A 105 4.43 -2.90 -12.68
CA TYR A 105 4.39 -4.06 -11.80
C TYR A 105 5.60 -4.98 -11.99
N ASN A 106 6.31 -5.25 -10.91
CA ASN A 106 7.37 -6.24 -10.88
C ASN A 106 7.23 -7.10 -9.64
N LYS A 107 6.96 -8.39 -9.83
CA LYS A 107 6.69 -9.36 -8.77
C LYS A 107 7.81 -9.45 -7.71
N ASN A 108 9.06 -9.22 -8.10
CA ASN A 108 10.19 -9.42 -7.20
C ASN A 108 10.62 -8.12 -6.49
N PHE A 109 10.39 -6.96 -7.13
CA PHE A 109 10.99 -5.71 -6.67
C PHE A 109 9.99 -4.57 -6.47
N TYR A 110 8.77 -4.65 -7.05
CA TYR A 110 7.79 -3.57 -6.95
C TYR A 110 6.34 -4.09 -7.11
N GLU A 111 5.79 -4.62 -6.00
CA GLU A 111 4.40 -5.11 -5.93
C GLU A 111 3.47 -4.16 -5.20
N LEU A 112 4.02 -3.31 -4.32
CA LEU A 112 3.32 -2.35 -3.47
C LEU A 112 3.75 -0.94 -3.84
N ASP A 113 2.81 0.01 -3.80
CA ASP A 113 3.14 1.44 -3.86
C ASP A 113 3.65 1.97 -2.51
N ASN A 114 3.95 3.26 -2.45
CA ASN A 114 4.50 3.94 -1.27
C ASN A 114 3.53 4.02 -0.07
N VAL A 115 2.24 3.70 -0.27
CA VAL A 115 1.22 3.62 0.79
C VAL A 115 0.76 2.18 1.04
N SER A 116 1.58 1.20 0.63
CA SER A 116 1.35 -0.24 0.82
C SER A 116 0.11 -0.78 0.11
N THR A 117 -0.36 -0.10 -0.97
CA THR A 117 -1.43 -0.61 -1.81
C THR A 117 -0.84 -1.56 -2.86
N PRO A 118 -1.35 -2.81 -3.01
CA PRO A 118 -0.92 -3.71 -4.05
C PRO A 118 -1.22 -3.13 -5.45
N LEU A 119 -0.22 -3.07 -6.33
CA LEU A 119 -0.37 -2.52 -7.68
C LEU A 119 -1.46 -3.25 -8.49
N LEU A 120 -1.56 -4.57 -8.32
CA LEU A 120 -2.60 -5.36 -8.97
C LEU A 120 -4.01 -4.98 -8.52
N TRP A 121 -4.19 -4.34 -7.34
CA TRP A 121 -5.47 -3.80 -6.94
C TRP A 121 -5.95 -2.69 -7.90
N TYR A 122 -5.07 -1.79 -8.32
CA TYR A 122 -5.42 -0.75 -9.30
C TYR A 122 -5.87 -1.35 -10.64
N ARG A 123 -5.18 -2.41 -11.11
CA ARG A 123 -5.56 -3.12 -12.32
C ARG A 123 -6.88 -3.87 -12.15
N GLY A 124 -7.09 -4.48 -10.99
CA GLY A 124 -8.35 -5.13 -10.63
C GLY A 124 -9.53 -4.14 -10.64
N VAL A 125 -9.37 -2.95 -10.03
CA VAL A 125 -10.38 -1.88 -10.08
C VAL A 125 -10.67 -1.44 -11.51
N ALA A 126 -9.66 -1.29 -12.35
CA ALA A 126 -9.84 -0.93 -13.76
C ALA A 126 -10.60 -2.03 -14.52
N ASN A 127 -10.22 -3.29 -14.34
CA ASN A 127 -10.91 -4.43 -14.95
C ASN A 127 -12.37 -4.55 -14.46
N PHE A 128 -12.62 -4.27 -13.18
CA PHE A 128 -13.97 -4.25 -12.62
C PHE A 128 -14.85 -3.20 -13.31
N ASN A 129 -14.34 -1.98 -13.46
CA ASN A 129 -15.08 -0.90 -14.13
C ASN A 129 -15.31 -1.18 -15.63
N LEU A 130 -14.42 -1.92 -16.27
CA LEU A 130 -14.59 -2.43 -17.64
C LEU A 130 -15.46 -3.69 -17.73
N LYS A 131 -16.10 -4.11 -16.62
CA LYS A 131 -16.96 -5.31 -16.51
C LYS A 131 -16.23 -6.64 -16.80
N LYS A 132 -14.90 -6.64 -16.73
CA LYS A 132 -14.05 -7.84 -16.88
C LYS A 132 -13.88 -8.55 -15.54
N PHE A 133 -15.00 -9.01 -14.94
CA PHE A 133 -15.05 -9.48 -13.56
C PHE A 133 -14.13 -10.66 -13.25
N ASN A 134 -13.94 -11.60 -14.18
CA ASN A 134 -13.05 -12.74 -13.97
C ASN A 134 -11.58 -12.30 -13.84
N ILE A 135 -11.16 -11.30 -14.64
CA ILE A 135 -9.80 -10.76 -14.56
C ILE A 135 -9.65 -9.95 -13.27
N ALA A 136 -10.63 -9.12 -12.94
CA ALA A 136 -10.64 -8.36 -11.70
C ALA A 136 -10.55 -9.28 -10.47
N LEU A 137 -11.28 -10.40 -10.45
CA LEU A 137 -11.21 -11.37 -9.36
C LEU A 137 -9.82 -11.99 -9.20
N LYS A 138 -9.15 -12.29 -10.32
CA LYS A 138 -7.76 -12.79 -10.30
C LYS A 138 -6.82 -11.73 -9.71
N ASP A 139 -6.93 -10.49 -10.18
CA ASP A 139 -6.09 -9.38 -9.71
C ASP A 139 -6.31 -9.09 -8.22
N PHE A 140 -7.57 -9.08 -7.75
CA PHE A 140 -7.85 -8.88 -6.31
C PHE A 140 -7.39 -10.05 -5.44
N LYS A 141 -7.46 -11.30 -5.92
CA LYS A 141 -6.89 -12.44 -5.20
C LYS A 141 -5.38 -12.35 -5.09
N SER A 142 -4.70 -11.95 -6.15
CA SER A 142 -3.26 -11.71 -6.12
C SER A 142 -2.92 -10.54 -5.18
N SER A 143 -3.71 -9.48 -5.18
CA SER A 143 -3.55 -8.35 -4.24
C SER A 143 -3.75 -8.79 -2.78
N TYR A 144 -4.72 -9.66 -2.53
CA TYR A 144 -4.95 -10.23 -1.20
C TYR A 144 -3.77 -11.07 -0.71
N SER A 145 -3.11 -11.84 -1.60
CA SER A 145 -1.92 -12.61 -1.23
C SER A 145 -0.71 -11.72 -0.89
N ILE A 146 -0.63 -10.51 -1.46
CA ILE A 146 0.43 -9.54 -1.20
C ILE A 146 0.16 -8.78 0.11
N ASN A 147 -1.07 -8.25 0.28
CA ASN A 147 -1.49 -7.53 1.49
C ASN A 147 -2.90 -7.96 1.91
N PRO A 148 -3.02 -8.98 2.79
CA PRO A 148 -4.32 -9.51 3.21
C PRO A 148 -5.12 -8.57 4.13
N PHE A 149 -4.48 -7.53 4.67
CA PHE A 149 -5.12 -6.57 5.57
C PHE A 149 -5.55 -5.27 4.87
N HIS A 150 -5.40 -5.20 3.55
CA HIS A 150 -5.76 -3.99 2.81
C HIS A 150 -7.28 -3.92 2.60
N VAL A 151 -7.94 -2.97 3.29
CA VAL A 151 -9.41 -2.86 3.38
C VAL A 151 -10.11 -2.79 2.03
N HIS A 152 -9.55 -2.04 1.06
CA HIS A 152 -10.15 -1.94 -0.27
C HIS A 152 -10.02 -3.24 -1.08
N VAL A 153 -8.94 -4.02 -0.88
CA VAL A 153 -8.80 -5.33 -1.51
C VAL A 153 -9.86 -6.28 -0.99
N LEU A 154 -10.01 -6.35 0.34
CA LEU A 154 -11.03 -7.17 1.00
C LEU A 154 -12.44 -6.80 0.56
N ASN A 155 -12.78 -5.51 0.57
CA ASN A 155 -14.09 -5.02 0.13
C ASN A 155 -14.37 -5.37 -1.33
N ASN A 156 -13.40 -5.19 -2.23
CA ASN A 156 -13.58 -5.48 -3.65
C ASN A 156 -13.69 -6.98 -3.95
N LEU A 157 -12.97 -7.83 -3.20
CA LEU A 157 -13.15 -9.28 -3.24
C LEU A 157 -14.57 -9.66 -2.82
N ALA A 158 -15.04 -9.11 -1.70
CA ALA A 158 -16.39 -9.35 -1.22
C ALA A 158 -17.43 -8.96 -2.27
N THR A 159 -17.31 -7.76 -2.85
CA THR A 159 -18.21 -7.26 -3.90
C THR A 159 -18.23 -8.19 -5.13
N LEU A 160 -17.08 -8.70 -5.57
CA LEU A 160 -17.06 -9.65 -6.70
C LEU A 160 -17.67 -11.00 -6.35
N TYR A 161 -17.51 -11.49 -5.11
CA TYR A 161 -18.20 -12.71 -4.68
C TYR A 161 -19.71 -12.51 -4.59
N GLU A 162 -20.17 -11.31 -4.19
CA GLU A 162 -21.59 -10.95 -4.19
C GLU A 162 -22.17 -10.95 -5.62
N LEU A 163 -21.50 -10.28 -6.57
CA LEU A 163 -21.89 -10.29 -7.98
C LEU A 163 -21.97 -11.72 -8.57
N ASN A 164 -21.08 -12.60 -8.11
CA ASN A 164 -21.10 -14.03 -8.47
C ASN A 164 -22.11 -14.86 -7.64
N LYS A 165 -23.05 -14.21 -6.92
CA LYS A 165 -24.08 -14.85 -6.08
C LYS A 165 -23.52 -15.76 -4.98
N ASN A 166 -22.28 -15.54 -4.57
CA ASN A 166 -21.64 -16.26 -3.46
C ASN A 166 -21.68 -15.43 -2.17
N SER A 167 -22.89 -15.26 -1.61
CA SER A 167 -23.11 -14.43 -0.41
C SER A 167 -22.31 -14.90 0.80
N SER A 168 -22.03 -16.20 0.92
CA SER A 168 -21.23 -16.73 2.03
C SER A 168 -19.79 -16.19 2.00
N LYS A 169 -19.12 -16.25 0.85
CA LYS A 169 -17.77 -15.68 0.70
C LYS A 169 -17.77 -14.16 0.78
N ALA A 170 -18.79 -13.50 0.21
CA ALA A 170 -18.92 -12.06 0.30
C ALA A 170 -18.97 -11.61 1.77
N LYS A 171 -19.86 -12.18 2.59
CA LYS A 171 -19.97 -11.87 4.01
C LYS A 171 -18.66 -12.16 4.78
N LYS A 172 -17.97 -13.26 4.47
CA LYS A 172 -16.68 -13.58 5.08
C LYS A 172 -15.70 -12.41 4.87
N TYR A 173 -15.48 -11.97 3.63
CA TYR A 173 -14.55 -10.89 3.34
C TYR A 173 -15.02 -9.54 3.88
N TYR A 174 -16.32 -9.24 3.89
CA TYR A 174 -16.83 -8.02 4.55
C TYR A 174 -16.56 -8.04 6.06
N ASN A 175 -16.69 -9.19 6.72
CA ASN A 175 -16.33 -9.30 8.15
C ASN A 175 -14.82 -9.15 8.36
N GLU A 176 -13.98 -9.64 7.46
CA GLU A 176 -12.53 -9.40 7.51
C GLU A 176 -12.20 -7.89 7.39
N VAL A 177 -12.94 -7.12 6.58
CA VAL A 177 -12.80 -5.66 6.56
C VAL A 177 -13.06 -5.06 7.93
N PHE A 178 -14.12 -5.48 8.64
CA PHE A 178 -14.45 -4.94 9.96
C PHE A 178 -13.42 -5.29 11.03
N ASN A 179 -12.72 -6.43 10.90
CA ASN A 179 -11.61 -6.78 11.78
C ASN A 179 -10.41 -5.82 11.60
N VAL A 180 -10.20 -5.29 10.39
CA VAL A 180 -9.11 -4.36 10.08
C VAL A 180 -9.54 -2.91 10.32
N CYS A 181 -10.73 -2.55 9.84
CA CYS A 181 -11.28 -1.19 9.92
C CYS A 181 -12.79 -1.26 10.25
N PRO A 182 -13.13 -1.28 11.55
CA PRO A 182 -14.53 -1.41 12.02
C PRO A 182 -15.47 -0.33 11.48
N THR A 183 -14.93 0.83 11.09
CA THR A 183 -15.71 1.99 10.64
C THR A 183 -15.79 2.13 9.12
N PHE A 184 -15.31 1.14 8.35
CA PHE A 184 -15.27 1.22 6.89
C PHE A 184 -16.68 1.21 6.29
N LYS A 185 -17.11 2.38 5.84
CA LYS A 185 -18.50 2.68 5.47
C LYS A 185 -18.99 1.89 4.25
N GLU A 186 -18.16 1.80 3.22
CA GLU A 186 -18.52 1.10 1.98
C GLU A 186 -18.91 -0.36 2.24
N THR A 187 -18.17 -1.03 3.12
CA THR A 187 -18.47 -2.41 3.50
C THR A 187 -19.79 -2.52 4.27
N ARG A 188 -20.10 -1.54 5.14
CA ARG A 188 -21.37 -1.54 5.88
C ARG A 188 -22.57 -1.44 4.94
N VAL A 189 -22.49 -0.54 3.96
CA VAL A 189 -23.53 -0.38 2.94
C VAL A 189 -23.72 -1.68 2.14
N ASN A 190 -22.60 -2.27 1.68
CA ASN A 190 -22.65 -3.51 0.89
C ASN A 190 -23.21 -4.69 1.71
N LEU A 191 -22.75 -4.86 2.96
CA LEU A 191 -23.26 -5.93 3.83
C LEU A 191 -24.73 -5.74 4.17
N ALA A 192 -25.15 -4.50 4.43
CA ALA A 192 -26.56 -4.21 4.69
C ALA A 192 -27.44 -4.50 3.47
N ALA A 193 -26.97 -4.22 2.25
CA ALA A 193 -27.67 -4.60 1.03
C ALA A 193 -27.87 -6.12 0.90
N ILE A 194 -26.86 -6.92 1.22
CA ILE A 194 -26.99 -8.40 1.25
C ILE A 194 -28.04 -8.83 2.27
N LEU A 195 -27.96 -8.30 3.50
CA LEU A 195 -28.89 -8.64 4.57
C LEU A 195 -30.32 -8.24 4.22
N PHE A 196 -30.50 -7.07 3.61
CA PHE A 196 -31.80 -6.60 3.12
C PHE A 196 -32.39 -7.55 2.07
N ASN A 197 -31.57 -7.96 1.08
CA ASN A 197 -32.00 -8.92 0.05
C ASN A 197 -32.34 -10.31 0.64
N GLU A 198 -31.71 -10.67 1.78
CA GLU A 198 -32.04 -11.88 2.54
C GLU A 198 -33.29 -11.70 3.44
N LYS A 199 -33.95 -10.55 3.39
CA LYS A 199 -35.12 -10.18 4.24
C LYS A 199 -34.76 -10.10 5.75
N LYS A 200 -33.47 -9.87 6.10
CA LYS A 200 -32.98 -9.69 7.46
C LYS A 200 -32.89 -8.20 7.78
N TYR A 201 -34.03 -7.53 7.79
CA TYR A 201 -34.12 -6.07 7.80
C TYR A 201 -33.54 -5.45 9.08
N GLU A 202 -33.83 -6.01 10.25
CA GLU A 202 -33.28 -5.53 11.53
C GLU A 202 -31.75 -5.57 11.55
N MET A 203 -31.17 -6.67 11.08
CA MET A 203 -29.70 -6.81 11.00
C MET A 203 -29.11 -5.82 9.98
N ALA A 204 -29.78 -5.58 8.86
CA ALA A 204 -29.34 -4.60 7.86
C ALA A 204 -29.31 -3.19 8.45
N LEU A 205 -30.36 -2.82 9.19
CA LEU A 205 -30.45 -1.53 9.88
C LEU A 205 -29.36 -1.37 10.94
N ASP A 206 -29.14 -2.39 11.77
CA ASP A 206 -28.12 -2.36 12.81
C ASP A 206 -26.72 -2.13 12.23
N VAL A 207 -26.34 -2.88 11.17
CA VAL A 207 -25.08 -2.73 10.46
C VAL A 207 -24.86 -1.29 9.97
N ILE A 208 -25.91 -0.63 9.45
CA ILE A 208 -25.81 0.76 8.98
C ILE A 208 -25.74 1.75 10.13
N LEU A 209 -26.55 1.56 11.18
CA LEU A 209 -26.57 2.47 12.33
C LEU A 209 -25.24 2.50 13.06
N GLN A 210 -24.52 1.39 13.14
CA GLN A 210 -23.18 1.34 13.72
C GLN A 210 -22.17 2.25 13.00
N SER A 211 -22.43 2.68 11.74
CA SER A 211 -21.59 3.65 11.04
C SER A 211 -21.73 5.09 11.55
N LYS A 212 -22.83 5.42 12.26
CA LYS A 212 -23.08 6.76 12.80
C LYS A 212 -22.22 7.09 14.03
N VAL A 213 -21.60 6.09 14.64
CA VAL A 213 -20.83 6.25 15.89
C VAL A 213 -19.42 6.81 15.64
N ASP A 214 -18.96 6.87 14.39
CA ASP A 214 -17.64 7.32 14.05
C ASP A 214 -17.54 8.88 14.04
N PRO A 215 -16.76 9.49 14.96
CA PRO A 215 -16.56 10.95 14.97
C PRO A 215 -15.86 11.49 13.72
N TYR A 216 -15.17 10.65 12.96
CA TYR A 216 -14.49 11.03 11.71
C TYR A 216 -15.46 11.47 10.61
N TRP A 217 -16.71 10.96 10.60
CA TRP A 217 -17.71 11.23 9.58
C TRP A 217 -18.45 12.56 9.74
N LYS A 218 -18.34 13.19 10.89
CA LYS A 218 -18.94 14.53 11.15
C LYS A 218 -18.35 15.66 10.29
N ARG A 219 -17.24 15.39 9.56
CA ARG A 219 -16.48 16.41 8.83
C ARG A 219 -16.63 16.40 7.30
N LYS A 220 -17.40 15.48 6.70
CA LYS A 220 -17.58 15.42 5.24
C LYS A 220 -18.91 16.00 4.76
N PRO A 221 -18.93 16.64 3.56
CA PRO A 221 -20.12 17.30 3.04
C PRO A 221 -21.24 16.32 2.69
N LYS A 222 -22.48 16.83 2.75
CA LYS A 222 -23.79 16.17 2.67
C LYS A 222 -24.13 15.38 1.37
N ASN A 223 -23.22 15.17 0.44
CA ASN A 223 -23.51 14.55 -0.87
C ASN A 223 -23.13 13.08 -0.92
N ASP A 224 -23.49 12.31 0.09
CA ASP A 224 -23.13 10.90 0.18
C ASP A 224 -24.39 10.04 -0.12
N ASN A 225 -24.26 9.10 -1.04
CA ASN A 225 -25.26 8.06 -1.34
C ASN A 225 -25.75 7.30 -0.10
N TYR A 226 -25.09 7.48 1.03
CA TYR A 226 -25.44 6.93 2.33
C TYR A 226 -26.80 7.40 2.83
N ASP A 227 -27.12 8.70 2.72
CA ASP A 227 -28.43 9.23 3.14
C ASP A 227 -29.55 8.71 2.22
N LEU A 228 -29.24 8.47 0.95
CA LEU A 228 -30.15 7.83 0.02
C LEU A 228 -30.40 6.36 0.39
N TYR A 229 -29.34 5.62 0.73
CA TYR A 229 -29.45 4.22 1.19
C TYR A 229 -30.21 4.10 2.52
N LEU A 230 -29.94 4.98 3.47
CA LEU A 230 -30.71 5.04 4.72
C LEU A 230 -32.19 5.29 4.44
N LYS A 231 -32.51 6.25 3.57
CA LYS A 231 -33.90 6.53 3.18
C LYS A 231 -34.57 5.32 2.49
N THR A 232 -33.82 4.62 1.62
CA THR A 232 -34.32 3.44 0.92
C THR A 232 -34.64 2.30 1.90
N ILE A 233 -33.77 2.09 2.90
CA ILE A 233 -33.97 1.08 3.94
C ILE A 233 -35.10 1.49 4.88
N TYR A 234 -35.18 2.76 5.31
CA TYR A 234 -36.26 3.27 6.16
C TYR A 234 -37.63 3.26 5.47
N ASN A 235 -37.69 3.53 4.15
CA ASN A 235 -38.93 3.54 3.39
C ASN A 235 -39.36 2.14 2.94
N GLY A 236 -38.53 1.12 3.14
CA GLY A 236 -38.84 -0.28 2.88
C GLY A 236 -39.38 -1.04 4.10
N PHE A 237 -39.48 -0.35 5.25
CA PHE A 237 -40.23 -0.77 6.43
C PHE A 237 -41.64 -0.14 6.43
#